data_d6a977335814f312ec4db14e6f48f119
#
_entry.id   d6a977335814f312ec4db14e6f48f119
#
_cell.length_a   1.000
_cell.length_b   1.000
_cell.length_c   1.000
_cell.angle_alpha   90.00
_cell.angle_beta   90.00
_cell.angle_gamma   90.00
#
_symmetry.space_group_name_H-M   'P 1'
#
loop_
_entity.id
_entity.type
_entity.pdbx_description
1 polymer ?
#
loop_
_entity_poly.entity_id
_entity_poly.type
_entity_poly.pdbx_seq_one_letter_code
_entity_poly.pdbx_strand_id
1 'polypeptide(L)'
;MAEWTYAQNDPSEELCLLHHFSVKKRQPDGDVEFLITVREYISPPDPSMKFLAQADKQTNQAVAPFTPSGWGTSLVQALADCIKAVHRFPYHRIDKP
;
A
#
# COMPACT_ATOMS: atom_id res chain seq x y z
N MET A 1 -11.44 9.64 -18.35
CA MET A 1 -11.84 9.44 -16.96
C MET A 1 -12.62 8.12 -16.86
N ALA A 2 -12.31 7.31 -15.86
CA ALA A 2 -12.98 6.01 -15.71
C ALA A 2 -14.44 6.19 -15.29
N GLU A 3 -15.31 5.30 -15.78
CA GLU A 3 -16.74 5.39 -15.54
C GLU A 3 -17.13 5.32 -14.06
N TRP A 4 -16.37 4.57 -13.26
CA TRP A 4 -16.71 4.37 -11.85
C TRP A 4 -16.70 5.69 -11.06
N THR A 5 -16.00 6.72 -11.54
CA THR A 5 -15.95 8.01 -10.84
C THR A 5 -17.29 8.71 -10.80
N TYR A 6 -18.20 8.35 -11.69
CA TYR A 6 -19.54 8.95 -11.73
C TYR A 6 -20.51 8.34 -10.70
N ALA A 7 -20.09 7.30 -10.00
CA ALA A 7 -20.92 6.67 -9.00
C ALA A 7 -21.01 7.47 -7.69
N GLN A 8 -20.10 8.42 -7.49
CA GLN A 8 -20.10 9.21 -6.26
C GLN A 8 -21.26 10.19 -6.26
N ASN A 9 -22.14 10.06 -5.28
CA ASN A 9 -23.32 10.91 -5.14
C ASN A 9 -23.09 12.09 -4.20
N ASP A 10 -22.34 11.88 -3.13
CA ASP A 10 -22.12 12.86 -2.08
C ASP A 10 -20.68 13.34 -2.13
N PRO A 11 -20.43 14.64 -2.44
CA PRO A 11 -19.07 15.14 -2.51
C PRO A 11 -18.31 15.14 -1.18
N SER A 12 -19.02 14.98 -0.05
CA SER A 12 -18.36 14.85 1.25
C SER A 12 -17.80 13.45 1.48
N GLU A 13 -18.22 12.47 0.70
CA GLU A 13 -17.70 11.13 0.77
C GLU A 13 -16.52 10.97 -0.19
N GLU A 14 -15.63 10.06 0.13
CA GLU A 14 -14.43 9.82 -0.68
C GLU A 14 -14.55 8.47 -1.35
N LEU A 15 -14.71 8.49 -2.67
CA LEU A 15 -14.75 7.27 -3.48
C LEU A 15 -13.37 7.01 -4.04
N CYS A 16 -12.87 5.80 -3.80
CA CYS A 16 -11.57 5.36 -4.33
C CYS A 16 -11.73 4.04 -5.05
N LEU A 17 -10.95 3.84 -6.10
CA LEU A 17 -10.80 2.51 -6.69
C LEU A 17 -9.67 1.81 -5.96
N LEU A 18 -9.91 0.57 -5.54
CA LEU A 18 -8.89 -0.21 -4.85
C LEU A 18 -8.29 -1.24 -5.79
N HIS A 19 -6.96 -1.27 -5.83
CA HIS A 19 -6.19 -2.27 -6.55
C HIS A 19 -5.46 -3.12 -5.52
N HIS A 20 -5.54 -4.44 -5.64
CA HIS A 20 -4.94 -5.36 -4.67
C HIS A 20 -3.83 -6.16 -5.30
N PHE A 21 -2.70 -6.22 -4.61
CA PHE A 21 -1.52 -6.94 -5.07
C PHE A 21 -0.95 -7.78 -3.94
N SER A 22 -0.23 -8.82 -4.29
CA SER A 22 0.49 -9.66 -3.35
C SER A 22 1.96 -9.65 -3.72
N VAL A 23 2.83 -9.44 -2.76
CA VAL A 23 4.25 -9.61 -2.95
C VAL A 23 4.78 -10.56 -1.87
N LYS A 24 5.49 -11.59 -2.32
CA LYS A 24 6.07 -12.56 -1.40
C LYS A 24 7.54 -12.21 -1.21
N LYS A 25 7.86 -11.79 0.00
CA LYS A 25 9.22 -11.45 0.37
C LYS A 25 9.92 -12.68 0.91
N ARG A 26 11.08 -13.00 0.37
CA ARG A 26 11.87 -14.13 0.82
C ARG A 26 12.82 -13.68 1.92
N GLN A 27 12.80 -14.40 3.02
CA GLN A 27 13.64 -14.13 4.18
C GLN A 27 14.30 -15.41 4.65
N PRO A 28 15.42 -15.31 5.40
CA PRO A 28 16.13 -16.51 5.87
C PRO A 28 15.27 -17.45 6.70
N ASP A 29 14.30 -16.91 7.45
CA ASP A 29 13.41 -17.69 8.30
C ASP A 29 12.14 -18.13 7.60
N GLY A 30 12.03 -17.89 6.30
CA GLY A 30 10.87 -18.27 5.50
C GLY A 30 10.25 -17.08 4.78
N ASP A 31 9.39 -17.38 3.82
CA ASP A 31 8.75 -16.36 3.02
C ASP A 31 7.62 -15.69 3.81
N VAL A 32 7.39 -14.42 3.53
CA VAL A 32 6.27 -13.67 4.08
C VAL A 32 5.55 -12.97 2.93
N GLU A 33 4.23 -13.10 2.91
CA GLU A 33 3.40 -12.45 1.89
C GLU A 33 2.87 -11.13 2.41
N PHE A 34 3.09 -10.06 1.65
CA PHE A 34 2.50 -8.76 1.93
C PHE A 34 1.38 -8.52 0.93
N LEU A 35 0.20 -8.19 1.44
CA LEU A 35 -0.92 -7.78 0.60
C LEU A 35 -0.91 -6.26 0.54
N ILE A 36 -0.79 -5.73 -0.67
CA ILE A 36 -0.70 -4.28 -0.88
C ILE A 36 -1.98 -3.81 -1.52
N THR A 37 -2.62 -2.82 -0.89
CA THR A 37 -3.78 -2.15 -1.45
C THR A 37 -3.35 -0.79 -1.96
N VAL A 38 -3.63 -0.51 -3.23
CA VAL A 38 -3.37 0.81 -3.81
C VAL A 38 -4.71 1.51 -4.00
N ARG A 39 -4.83 2.69 -3.38
CA ARG A 39 -6.01 3.54 -3.51
C ARG A 39 -5.78 4.52 -4.65
N GLU A 40 -6.72 4.53 -5.58
CA GLU A 40 -6.72 5.51 -6.66
C GLU A 40 -7.79 6.54 -6.33
N TYR A 41 -7.36 7.78 -6.05
CA TYR A 41 -8.26 8.85 -5.62
C TYR A 41 -8.86 9.57 -6.81
N ILE A 42 -10.15 9.91 -6.72
CA ILE A 42 -10.79 10.79 -7.71
C ILE A 42 -10.26 12.20 -7.51
N SER A 43 -10.23 12.66 -6.24
CA SER A 43 -9.77 13.99 -5.87
C SER A 43 -8.62 13.85 -4.88
N PRO A 44 -7.39 13.71 -5.37
CA PRO A 44 -6.25 13.52 -4.47
C PRO A 44 -5.99 14.77 -3.64
N PRO A 45 -5.44 14.59 -2.42
CA PRO A 45 -5.06 15.74 -1.58
C PRO A 45 -3.98 16.60 -2.23
N ASP A 46 -3.19 16.02 -3.12
CA ASP A 46 -2.15 16.69 -3.89
C ASP A 46 -2.08 16.02 -5.25
N PRO A 47 -1.94 16.77 -6.36
CA PRO A 47 -1.87 16.17 -7.69
C PRO A 47 -0.77 15.11 -7.86
N SER A 48 0.31 15.22 -7.08
CA SER A 48 1.39 14.23 -7.11
C SER A 48 1.08 12.97 -6.32
N MET A 49 -0.02 12.96 -5.57
CA MET A 49 -0.41 11.86 -4.68
C MET A 49 -1.73 11.22 -5.11
N LYS A 50 -1.86 10.98 -6.40
CA LYS A 50 -3.08 10.38 -6.95
C LYS A 50 -3.29 8.93 -6.49
N PHE A 51 -2.20 8.23 -6.20
CA PHE A 51 -2.24 6.83 -5.77
C PHE A 51 -1.51 6.69 -4.45
N LEU A 52 -2.11 5.91 -3.53
CA LEU A 52 -1.49 5.55 -2.26
C LEU A 52 -1.46 4.04 -2.14
N ALA A 53 -0.27 3.47 -1.98
CA ALA A 53 -0.09 2.04 -1.73
C ALA A 53 0.26 1.81 -0.27
N GLN A 54 -0.35 0.81 0.35
CA GLN A 54 -0.05 0.43 1.72
C GLN A 54 -0.07 -1.08 1.87
N ALA A 55 0.89 -1.60 2.63
CA ALA A 55 0.94 -3.02 2.94
C ALA A 55 0.05 -3.34 4.14
N ASP A 56 -0.32 -4.61 4.28
CA ASP A 56 -1.18 -5.09 5.36
C ASP A 56 -0.40 -5.41 6.65
N LYS A 57 0.92 -5.46 6.58
CA LYS A 57 1.78 -5.84 7.70
C LYS A 57 2.85 -4.79 7.94
N GLN A 58 3.26 -4.68 9.19
CA GLN A 58 4.37 -3.82 9.56
C GLN A 58 5.67 -4.61 9.55
N THR A 59 6.76 -3.94 9.18
CA THR A 59 8.10 -4.47 9.28
C THR A 59 8.81 -3.85 10.48
N ASN A 60 9.94 -4.42 10.88
CA ASN A 60 10.77 -3.93 11.99
C ASN A 60 9.99 -3.77 13.29
N GLN A 61 9.08 -4.71 13.58
CA GLN A 61 8.12 -4.58 14.68
C GLN A 61 8.77 -4.50 16.05
N ALA A 62 9.93 -5.13 16.23
CA ALA A 62 10.58 -5.23 17.54
C ALA A 62 11.20 -3.90 17.99
N VAL A 63 11.60 -3.04 17.08
CA VAL A 63 12.35 -1.83 17.37
C VAL A 63 11.55 -0.57 17.03
N ALA A 64 11.14 -0.47 15.77
CA ALA A 64 10.40 0.69 15.28
C ALA A 64 9.42 0.22 14.21
N PRO A 65 8.19 -0.10 14.60
CA PRO A 65 7.20 -0.59 13.65
C PRO A 65 7.06 0.36 12.46
N PHE A 66 7.08 -0.21 11.25
CA PHE A 66 7.03 0.55 10.02
C PHE A 66 6.04 -0.09 9.06
N THR A 67 5.06 0.69 8.61
CA THR A 67 4.09 0.24 7.61
C THR A 67 4.59 0.62 6.23
N PRO A 68 4.99 -0.36 5.39
CA PRO A 68 5.40 -0.05 4.03
C PRO A 68 4.30 0.68 3.28
N SER A 69 4.65 1.80 2.66
CA SER A 69 3.71 2.60 1.89
C SER A 69 4.43 3.30 0.75
N GLY A 70 3.65 3.81 -0.20
CA GLY A 70 4.19 4.56 -1.32
C GLY A 70 3.12 5.47 -1.91
N TRP A 71 3.56 6.58 -2.45
CA TRP A 71 2.71 7.55 -3.13
C TRP A 71 3.20 7.74 -4.56
N GLY A 72 2.32 8.13 -5.43
CA GLY A 72 2.73 8.45 -6.79
C GLY A 72 1.62 9.02 -7.64
N THR A 73 2.01 9.50 -8.82
CA THR A 73 1.07 10.00 -9.83
C THR A 73 0.53 8.88 -10.70
N SER A 74 1.12 7.68 -10.59
CA SER A 74 0.67 6.49 -11.32
C SER A 74 0.60 5.30 -10.37
N LEU A 75 -0.18 4.30 -10.76
CA LEU A 75 -0.28 3.04 -10.02
C LEU A 75 1.09 2.39 -9.86
N VAL A 76 1.86 2.34 -10.93
CA VAL A 76 3.18 1.72 -10.92
C VAL A 76 4.12 2.43 -9.95
N GLN A 77 4.10 3.75 -9.93
CA GLN A 77 4.98 4.53 -9.07
C GLN A 77 4.67 4.26 -7.59
N ALA A 78 3.39 4.33 -7.21
CA ALA A 78 2.98 4.09 -5.82
C ALA A 78 3.29 2.66 -5.39
N LEU A 79 2.97 1.69 -6.26
CA LEU A 79 3.20 0.27 -5.97
C LEU A 79 4.69 -0.02 -5.84
N ALA A 80 5.52 0.51 -6.75
CA ALA A 80 6.96 0.30 -6.71
C ALA A 80 7.58 0.89 -5.44
N ASP A 81 7.15 2.08 -5.03
CA ASP A 81 7.64 2.68 -3.80
C ASP A 81 7.27 1.85 -2.58
N CYS A 82 6.05 1.32 -2.55
CA CYS A 82 5.61 0.47 -1.45
C CYS A 82 6.43 -0.83 -1.40
N ILE A 83 6.71 -1.43 -2.55
CA ILE A 83 7.53 -2.66 -2.60
C ILE A 83 8.96 -2.37 -2.12
N LYS A 84 9.53 -1.23 -2.50
CA LYS A 84 10.84 -0.83 -1.98
C LYS A 84 10.81 -0.70 -0.46
N ALA A 85 9.73 -0.14 0.08
CA ALA A 85 9.57 0.01 1.52
C ALA A 85 9.45 -1.34 2.22
N VAL A 86 8.80 -2.33 1.59
CA VAL A 86 8.70 -3.70 2.11
C VAL A 86 10.10 -4.30 2.29
N HIS A 87 11.02 -3.98 1.39
CA HIS A 87 12.38 -4.51 1.44
C HIS A 87 13.34 -3.70 2.31
N ARG A 88 12.91 -2.56 2.83
CA ARG A 88 13.76 -1.69 3.64
C ARG A 88 14.12 -2.32 4.98
N PHE A 89 13.16 -2.97 5.62
CA PHE A 89 13.34 -3.60 6.92
C PHE A 89 12.85 -5.03 6.89
N PRO A 90 13.43 -5.92 7.72
CA PRO A 90 12.96 -7.28 7.81
C PRO A 90 11.60 -7.37 8.51
N TYR A 91 10.83 -8.38 8.16
CA TYR A 91 9.60 -8.71 8.86
C TYR A 91 9.93 -9.70 9.97
N HIS A 92 9.60 -9.33 11.20
CA HIS A 92 9.80 -10.19 12.37
C HIS A 92 8.50 -10.89 12.71
N ARG A 93 8.51 -12.21 12.58
CA ARG A 93 7.34 -13.00 12.97
C ARG A 93 7.21 -12.93 14.48
N ILE A 94 6.01 -12.63 14.93
CA ILE A 94 5.73 -12.67 16.37
C ILE A 94 5.31 -14.10 16.67
N ASP A 95 6.19 -14.85 17.32
CA ASP A 95 5.87 -16.17 17.79
C ASP A 95 4.97 -16.03 19.00
N LYS A 96 3.77 -16.56 18.88
CA LYS A 96 2.88 -16.60 20.02
C LYS A 96 3.22 -17.82 20.85
N PRO A 97 3.34 -17.65 22.16
CA PRO A 97 3.57 -18.78 23.04
C PRO A 97 2.42 -19.78 23.00
#